data_3f5de584cc0ed4abe60c650c30856ef3
#
_entry.id   3f5de584cc0ed4abe60c650c30856ef3
#
_cell.length_a   1.000
_cell.length_b   1.000
_cell.length_c   1.000
_cell.angle_alpha   90.00
_cell.angle_beta   90.00
_cell.angle_gamma   90.00
#
_symmetry.space_group_name_H-M   'P 1'
#
loop_
_entity.id
_entity.type
_entity.pdbx_description
1 polymer ?
#
loop_
_entity_poly.entity_id
_entity_poly.type
_entity_poly.pdbx_seq_one_letter_code
_entity_poly.pdbx_strand_id
1 'polypeptide(L)'
;MHRIATRAAVIVLAILVVVLVAGCGGSSSAAVQKPSAAKAVGMLDARTLIDVRTPAEYAAGHIAGAQNIDVEAGDFASKIAALDKKAPYLVYCHSGRRSGIAATQMAAAGFADIVDGGAMADLVAAGAKTQP
;
A
#
# COMPACT_ATOMS: atom_id res chain seq x y z
N MET A 1 -35.92 -3.08 -77.87
CA MET A 1 -36.94 -3.65 -76.99
C MET A 1 -36.29 -4.16 -75.74
N HIS A 2 -36.73 -3.60 -74.57
CA HIS A 2 -36.75 -4.19 -73.25
C HIS A 2 -35.43 -4.41 -72.55
N ARG A 3 -35.30 -3.90 -71.50
CA ARG A 3 -35.78 -3.47 -70.23
C ARG A 3 -34.63 -3.44 -69.22
N ILE A 4 -34.38 -2.32 -68.84
CA ILE A 4 -33.85 -1.86 -67.57
C ILE A 4 -34.09 -2.89 -66.44
N ALA A 5 -33.05 -3.26 -65.75
CA ALA A 5 -33.12 -3.76 -64.38
C ALA A 5 -32.01 -3.12 -63.57
N THR A 6 -32.39 -2.07 -62.93
CA THR A 6 -31.68 -1.38 -61.88
C THR A 6 -31.50 -2.36 -60.70
N ARG A 7 -30.29 -2.70 -60.38
CA ARG A 7 -29.99 -3.37 -59.10
C ARG A 7 -29.15 -2.39 -58.26
N ALA A 8 -29.86 -1.82 -57.33
CA ALA A 8 -29.26 -1.00 -56.29
C ALA A 8 -28.23 -1.81 -55.52
N ALA A 9 -27.00 -1.41 -55.62
CA ALA A 9 -25.93 -1.91 -54.75
C ALA A 9 -26.13 -1.23 -53.36
N VAL A 10 -26.61 -2.02 -52.44
CA VAL A 10 -26.63 -1.66 -51.03
C VAL A 10 -25.19 -1.72 -50.53
N ILE A 11 -24.56 -0.58 -50.43
CA ILE A 11 -23.27 -0.45 -49.77
C ILE A 11 -23.56 -0.46 -48.26
N VAL A 12 -23.40 -1.61 -47.66
CA VAL A 12 -23.38 -1.74 -46.21
C VAL A 12 -22.04 -1.19 -45.73
N LEU A 13 -22.07 0.08 -45.35
CA LEU A 13 -20.94 0.72 -44.68
C LEU A 13 -20.87 0.19 -43.27
N ALA A 14 -20.08 -0.87 -43.06
CA ALA A 14 -19.73 -1.36 -41.73
C ALA A 14 -18.88 -0.30 -41.05
N ILE A 15 -19.51 0.51 -40.22
CA ILE A 15 -18.83 1.42 -39.33
C ILE A 15 -18.19 0.58 -38.23
N LEU A 16 -16.91 0.28 -38.42
CA LEU A 16 -16.07 -0.32 -37.38
C LEU A 16 -15.85 0.75 -36.30
N VAL A 17 -16.71 0.76 -35.28
CA VAL A 17 -16.49 1.54 -34.09
C VAL A 17 -15.34 0.89 -33.32
N VAL A 18 -14.13 1.35 -33.59
CA VAL A 18 -13.00 1.06 -32.71
C VAL A 18 -13.21 1.84 -31.43
N VAL A 19 -13.79 1.19 -30.44
CA VAL A 19 -13.79 1.69 -29.07
C VAL A 19 -12.36 1.59 -28.58
N LEU A 20 -11.61 2.68 -28.71
CA LEU A 20 -10.38 2.87 -27.94
C LEU A 20 -10.80 2.95 -26.45
N VAL A 21 -10.77 1.82 -25.79
CA VAL A 21 -10.73 1.79 -24.34
C VAL A 21 -9.34 2.37 -23.99
N ALA A 22 -9.30 3.67 -23.81
CA ALA A 22 -8.20 4.29 -23.11
C ALA A 22 -8.20 3.70 -21.71
N GLY A 23 -7.37 2.67 -21.51
CA GLY A 23 -7.07 2.16 -20.20
C GLY A 23 -6.46 3.31 -19.42
N CYS A 24 -7.28 3.99 -18.62
CA CYS A 24 -6.78 4.77 -17.53
C CYS A 24 -5.93 3.83 -16.71
N GLY A 25 -4.61 4.00 -16.80
CA GLY A 25 -3.67 3.46 -15.87
C GLY A 25 -4.05 4.02 -14.50
N GLY A 26 -4.95 3.33 -13.80
CA GLY A 26 -5.25 3.61 -12.42
C GLY A 26 -3.95 3.38 -11.67
N SER A 27 -3.33 4.45 -11.19
CA SER A 27 -2.40 4.35 -10.08
C SER A 27 -3.21 3.74 -8.95
N SER A 28 -3.11 2.43 -8.80
CA SER A 28 -3.63 1.75 -7.62
C SER A 28 -2.79 2.24 -6.46
N SER A 29 -3.23 3.32 -5.82
CA SER A 29 -2.77 3.64 -4.47
C SER A 29 -3.07 2.41 -3.66
N ALA A 30 -2.02 1.72 -3.21
CA ALA A 30 -2.18 0.55 -2.37
C ALA A 30 -3.05 0.97 -1.17
N ALA A 31 -4.15 0.27 -0.98
CA ALA A 31 -5.02 0.54 0.16
C ALA A 31 -4.26 0.14 1.43
N VAL A 32 -4.00 1.12 2.31
CA VAL A 32 -3.45 0.84 3.63
C VAL A 32 -4.44 -0.03 4.39
N GLN A 33 -4.00 -1.21 4.80
CA GLN A 33 -4.79 -2.11 5.64
C GLN A 33 -4.63 -1.73 7.10
N LYS A 34 -5.74 -1.66 7.83
CA LYS A 34 -5.75 -1.43 9.27
C LYS A 34 -6.54 -2.53 9.99
N PRO A 35 -5.94 -3.71 10.17
CA PRO A 35 -6.59 -4.82 10.86
C PRO A 35 -6.66 -4.59 12.37
N SER A 36 -7.38 -5.47 13.08
CA SER A 36 -7.27 -5.55 14.54
C SER A 36 -5.85 -5.94 14.96
N ALA A 37 -5.46 -5.61 16.20
CA ALA A 37 -4.13 -5.96 16.72
C ALA A 37 -3.85 -7.47 16.67
N ALA A 38 -4.82 -8.31 17.01
CA ALA A 38 -4.68 -9.76 16.93
C ALA A 38 -4.39 -10.25 15.49
N LYS A 39 -5.08 -9.67 14.50
CA LYS A 39 -4.82 -10.00 13.10
C LYS A 39 -3.46 -9.46 12.64
N ALA A 40 -3.08 -8.27 13.07
CA ALA A 40 -1.77 -7.69 12.77
C ALA A 40 -0.63 -8.55 13.33
N VAL A 41 -0.75 -9.03 14.57
CA VAL A 41 0.23 -9.94 15.19
C VAL A 41 0.40 -11.22 14.37
N GLY A 42 -0.67 -11.80 13.85
CA GLY A 42 -0.60 -12.95 12.96
C GLY A 42 0.11 -12.70 11.61
N MET A 43 0.39 -11.44 11.29
CA MET A 43 1.08 -11.05 10.05
C MET A 43 2.56 -10.71 10.27
N LEU A 44 3.05 -10.66 11.52
CA LEU A 44 4.39 -10.16 11.83
C LEU A 44 5.50 -10.95 11.14
N ASP A 45 5.41 -12.27 11.14
CA ASP A 45 6.46 -13.14 10.56
C ASP A 45 6.53 -13.07 9.01
N ALA A 46 5.46 -12.59 8.37
CA ALA A 46 5.37 -12.51 6.92
C ALA A 46 5.69 -11.10 6.37
N ARG A 47 6.05 -10.15 7.23
CA ARG A 47 6.22 -8.74 6.87
C ARG A 47 7.48 -8.13 7.48
N THR A 48 8.05 -7.16 6.79
CA THR A 48 9.07 -6.31 7.37
C THR A 48 8.41 -5.33 8.36
N LEU A 49 8.84 -5.38 9.62
CA LEU A 49 8.33 -4.51 10.66
C LEU A 49 9.11 -3.20 10.69
N ILE A 50 8.38 -2.09 10.75
CA ILE A 50 8.94 -0.76 10.92
C ILE A 50 8.33 -0.10 12.15
N ASP A 51 9.18 0.20 13.11
CA ASP A 51 8.86 1.08 14.23
C ASP A 51 9.08 2.53 13.80
N VAL A 52 7.99 3.29 13.69
CA VAL A 52 8.04 4.68 13.22
C VAL A 52 8.10 5.70 14.35
N ARG A 53 8.43 5.24 15.57
CA ARG A 53 8.67 6.09 16.74
C ARG A 53 10.08 6.70 16.67
N THR A 54 10.37 7.59 17.62
CA THR A 54 11.70 8.18 17.77
C THR A 54 12.75 7.10 18.11
N PRO A 55 14.04 7.35 17.79
CA PRO A 55 15.12 6.44 18.19
C PRO A 55 15.19 6.19 19.70
N ALA A 56 14.86 7.17 20.52
CA ALA A 56 14.84 7.03 21.97
C ALA A 56 13.73 6.07 22.45
N GLU A 57 12.54 6.18 21.87
CA GLU A 57 11.43 5.26 22.15
C GLU A 57 11.76 3.83 21.70
N TYR A 58 12.37 3.69 20.54
CA TYR A 58 12.83 2.39 20.01
C TYR A 58 13.86 1.73 20.93
N ALA A 59 14.87 2.48 21.35
CA ALA A 59 15.93 2.00 22.24
C ALA A 59 15.41 1.64 23.65
N ALA A 60 14.29 2.22 24.10
CA ALA A 60 13.64 1.85 25.35
C ALA A 60 12.86 0.53 25.30
N GLY A 61 12.73 -0.06 24.12
CA GLY A 61 12.04 -1.30 23.84
C GLY A 61 11.17 -1.21 22.59
N HIS A 62 11.21 -2.25 21.78
CA HIS A 62 10.49 -2.32 20.49
C HIS A 62 10.01 -3.75 20.22
N ILE A 63 9.13 -3.93 19.23
CA ILE A 63 8.71 -5.27 18.82
C ILE A 63 9.88 -6.00 18.18
N ALA A 64 10.09 -7.24 18.57
CA ALA A 64 11.21 -8.06 18.09
C ALA A 64 11.27 -8.10 16.56
N GLY A 65 12.45 -7.81 16.00
CA GLY A 65 12.69 -7.79 14.57
C GLY A 65 12.31 -6.49 13.86
N ALA A 66 11.78 -5.49 14.55
CA ALA A 66 11.45 -4.21 13.94
C ALA A 66 12.69 -3.38 13.61
N GLN A 67 12.62 -2.66 12.49
CA GLN A 67 13.58 -1.61 12.13
C GLN A 67 13.03 -0.25 12.58
N ASN A 68 13.90 0.65 13.03
CA ASN A 68 13.47 2.00 13.38
C ASN A 68 13.61 2.96 12.19
N ILE A 69 12.51 3.56 11.79
CA ILE A 69 12.49 4.66 10.81
C ILE A 69 11.51 5.70 11.33
N ASP A 70 12.01 6.71 12.01
CA ASP A 70 11.20 7.77 12.64
C ASP A 70 10.44 8.59 11.60
N VAL A 71 9.10 8.59 11.67
CA VAL A 71 8.24 9.30 10.72
C VAL A 71 8.26 10.81 10.91
N GLU A 72 8.67 11.28 12.10
CA GLU A 72 8.77 12.71 12.42
C GLU A 72 10.18 13.28 12.08
N ALA A 73 11.13 12.40 11.72
CA ALA A 73 12.44 12.84 11.26
C ALA A 73 12.37 13.38 9.81
N GLY A 74 13.14 14.43 9.55
CA GLY A 74 13.16 15.09 8.24
C GLY A 74 13.68 14.20 7.08
N ASP A 75 14.26 13.04 7.39
CA ASP A 75 14.82 12.08 6.43
C ASP A 75 13.94 10.84 6.20
N PHE A 76 12.72 10.80 6.75
CA PHE A 76 11.82 9.65 6.60
C PHE A 76 11.59 9.27 5.13
N ALA A 77 11.29 10.24 4.28
CA ALA A 77 11.06 10.01 2.85
C ALA A 77 12.28 9.39 2.14
N SER A 78 13.48 9.84 2.48
CA SER A 78 14.73 9.29 1.91
C SER A 78 14.97 7.87 2.38
N LYS A 79 14.71 7.57 3.65
CA LYS A 79 14.90 6.25 4.23
C LYS A 79 13.95 5.23 3.63
N ILE A 80 12.66 5.56 3.49
CA ILE A 80 11.71 4.66 2.85
C ILE A 80 11.96 4.51 1.34
N ALA A 81 12.52 5.52 0.67
CA ALA A 81 12.87 5.42 -0.75
C ALA A 81 13.89 4.32 -1.05
N ALA A 82 14.73 3.95 -0.07
CA ALA A 82 15.71 2.86 -0.18
C ALA A 82 15.11 1.46 0.03
N LEU A 83 13.84 1.36 0.43
CA LEU A 83 13.16 0.09 0.68
C LEU A 83 12.55 -0.49 -0.61
N ASP A 84 12.41 -1.81 -0.65
CA ASP A 84 11.70 -2.48 -1.75
C ASP A 84 10.19 -2.19 -1.67
N LYS A 85 9.67 -1.42 -2.62
CA LYS A 85 8.26 -1.04 -2.66
C LYS A 85 7.28 -2.18 -2.94
N LYS A 86 7.77 -3.32 -3.38
CA LYS A 86 6.97 -4.52 -3.66
C LYS A 86 6.89 -5.47 -2.46
N ALA A 87 7.78 -5.30 -1.48
CA ALA A 87 7.76 -6.12 -0.27
C ALA A 87 6.60 -5.74 0.67
N PRO A 88 6.10 -6.68 1.49
CA PRO A 88 5.07 -6.41 2.47
C PRO A 88 5.64 -5.76 3.73
N TYR A 89 4.97 -4.73 4.23
CA TYR A 89 5.37 -3.99 5.44
C TYR A 89 4.26 -3.94 6.47
N LEU A 90 4.65 -3.91 7.74
CA LEU A 90 3.79 -3.53 8.85
C LEU A 90 4.49 -2.41 9.62
N VAL A 91 3.79 -1.29 9.77
CA VAL A 91 4.29 -0.14 10.54
C VAL A 91 3.51 0.01 11.84
N TYR A 92 4.17 0.40 12.91
CA TYR A 92 3.53 0.68 14.20
C TYR A 92 4.20 1.85 14.89
N CYS A 93 3.49 2.43 15.85
CA CYS A 93 4.01 3.50 16.69
C CYS A 93 3.54 3.34 18.15
N HIS A 94 3.63 4.43 18.95
CA HIS A 94 3.18 4.40 20.34
C HIS A 94 1.65 4.32 20.46
N SER A 95 0.92 5.21 19.77
CA SER A 95 -0.55 5.38 19.91
C SER A 95 -1.37 5.04 18.66
N GLY A 96 -0.72 4.72 17.54
CA GLY A 96 -1.38 4.48 16.25
C GLY A 96 -1.52 5.73 15.36
N ARG A 97 -1.25 6.96 15.85
CA ARG A 97 -1.33 8.18 15.05
C ARG A 97 -0.19 8.27 14.04
N ARG A 98 1.04 8.12 14.50
CA ARG A 98 2.25 8.19 13.65
C ARG A 98 2.31 7.05 12.64
N SER A 99 1.87 5.84 13.01
CA SER A 99 1.82 4.71 12.08
C SER A 99 0.83 4.94 10.94
N GLY A 100 -0.32 5.57 11.21
CA GLY A 100 -1.26 5.97 10.16
C GLY A 100 -0.67 7.01 9.20
N ILE A 101 0.09 7.98 9.71
CA ILE A 101 0.81 8.97 8.89
C ILE A 101 1.87 8.28 8.03
N ALA A 102 2.69 7.42 8.63
CA ALA A 102 3.75 6.69 7.94
C ALA A 102 3.18 5.79 6.83
N ALA A 103 2.14 5.02 7.12
CA ALA A 103 1.47 4.16 6.14
C ALA A 103 0.92 4.96 4.97
N THR A 104 0.32 6.12 5.22
CA THR A 104 -0.18 7.03 4.17
C THR A 104 0.96 7.56 3.30
N GLN A 105 2.07 7.99 3.90
CA GLN A 105 3.24 8.45 3.14
C GLN A 105 3.87 7.33 2.30
N MET A 106 3.97 6.12 2.85
CA MET A 106 4.47 4.96 2.11
C MET A 106 3.56 4.61 0.95
N ALA A 107 2.23 4.61 1.14
CA ALA A 107 1.28 4.37 0.05
C ALA A 107 1.42 5.42 -1.06
N ALA A 108 1.54 6.70 -0.70
CA ALA A 108 1.80 7.79 -1.65
C ALA A 108 3.15 7.63 -2.38
N ALA A 109 4.16 7.03 -1.73
CA ALA A 109 5.46 6.72 -2.32
C ALA A 109 5.46 5.48 -3.22
N GLY A 110 4.34 4.77 -3.36
CA GLY A 110 4.16 3.64 -4.28
C GLY A 110 4.40 2.26 -3.66
N PHE A 111 4.38 2.13 -2.34
CA PHE A 111 4.47 0.82 -1.69
C PHE A 111 3.18 0.02 -1.93
N ALA A 112 3.32 -1.26 -2.29
CA ALA A 112 2.21 -2.08 -2.75
C ALA A 112 1.39 -2.72 -1.63
N ASP A 113 2.01 -3.06 -0.50
CA ASP A 113 1.38 -3.81 0.59
C ASP A 113 1.82 -3.27 1.96
N ILE A 114 0.96 -2.49 2.58
CA ILE A 114 1.22 -1.82 3.85
C ILE A 114 0.10 -2.12 4.84
N VAL A 115 0.50 -2.52 6.03
CA VAL A 115 -0.38 -2.68 7.19
C VAL A 115 -0.05 -1.62 8.23
N ASP A 116 -1.04 -0.81 8.61
CA ASP A 116 -0.99 0.02 9.81
C ASP A 116 -1.31 -0.85 11.03
N GLY A 117 -0.27 -1.24 11.74
CA GLY A 117 -0.37 -2.09 12.95
C GLY A 117 -0.87 -1.34 14.18
N GLY A 118 -0.91 -0.02 14.14
CA GLY A 118 -1.43 0.80 15.23
C GLY A 118 -0.47 0.99 16.40
N ALA A 119 -1.01 0.88 17.62
CA ALA A 119 -0.26 1.11 18.84
C ALA A 119 0.55 -0.12 19.27
N MET A 120 1.80 0.09 19.66
CA MET A 120 2.68 -0.98 20.16
C MET A 120 2.05 -1.73 21.35
N ALA A 121 1.43 -1.03 22.28
CA ALA A 121 0.82 -1.63 23.44
C ALA A 121 -0.30 -2.63 23.06
N ASP A 122 -1.10 -2.32 22.04
CA ASP A 122 -2.15 -3.20 21.56
C ASP A 122 -1.58 -4.45 20.87
N LEU A 123 -0.49 -4.30 20.12
CA LEU A 123 0.21 -5.43 19.50
C LEU A 123 0.83 -6.35 20.56
N VAL A 124 1.44 -5.78 21.60
CA VAL A 124 2.01 -6.54 22.72
C VAL A 124 0.91 -7.27 23.49
N ALA A 125 -0.21 -6.60 23.80
CA ALA A 125 -1.37 -7.22 24.43
C ALA A 125 -1.96 -8.36 23.59
N ALA A 126 -1.83 -8.29 22.27
CA ALA A 126 -2.25 -9.35 21.35
C ALA A 126 -1.20 -10.45 21.14
N GLY A 127 -0.03 -10.36 21.79
CA GLY A 127 0.98 -11.41 21.80
C GLY A 127 2.28 -11.10 21.06
N ALA A 128 2.49 -9.87 20.55
CA ALA A 128 3.77 -9.48 19.96
C ALA A 128 4.87 -9.49 21.04
N LYS A 129 6.02 -10.05 20.69
CA LYS A 129 7.18 -10.07 21.58
C LYS A 129 7.97 -8.77 21.44
N THR A 130 8.56 -8.33 22.56
CA THR A 130 9.43 -7.15 22.58
C THR A 130 10.88 -7.54 22.86
N GLN A 131 11.76 -6.65 22.48
CA GLN A 131 13.20 -6.69 22.81
C GLN A 131 13.70 -5.28 23.14
N PRO A 132 14.81 -5.14 23.91
CA PRO A 132 15.44 -3.86 24.18
C PRO A 132 16.05 -3.23 22.94
#